data_ed72be4db87c6fab837fb0493791a1c6
#
_entry.id   ed72be4db87c6fab837fb0493791a1c6
#
_cell.length_a   1.000
_cell.length_b   1.000
_cell.length_c   1.000
_cell.angle_alpha   90.00
_cell.angle_beta   90.00
_cell.angle_gamma   90.00
#
_symmetry.space_group_name_H-M   'P 1'
#
loop_
_entity.id
_entity.type
_entity.pdbx_description
1 polymer ?
#
loop_
_entity_poly.entity_id
_entity_poly.type
_entity_poly.pdbx_seq_one_letter_code
_entity_poly.pdbx_strand_id
1 'polypeptide(L)'
;MMKTTYSLGEAIEIGIDEAGRGCFWGPICAGAVIWPPEEEWTEEYREVTPQIKDSKKLSEKKRVAVESAIKALAIDWGIGLVDASEIDENGMTWANQEAFRRAIAACSSGLEPDLLLIDGVLGLPMGDVKYECIPGGDGLYLPIAAASILAKVGRDRWVTEWVNSSDKHKEVAARYDLLNNKGYGTAKHRDGLKAHGAHGMHRGQFIRNWL
;
A
#
# COMPACT_ATOMS: atom_id res chain seq x y z
N MET A 1 -17.19 15.11 -2.22
CA MET A 1 -16.11 15.14 -1.21
C MET A 1 -16.05 13.75 -0.60
N MET A 2 -14.87 13.18 -0.31
CA MET A 2 -14.78 11.91 0.41
C MET A 2 -15.25 12.09 1.84
N LYS A 3 -15.78 11.01 2.44
CA LYS A 3 -16.14 10.99 3.85
C LYS A 3 -14.86 10.93 4.70
N THR A 4 -14.85 11.62 5.80
CA THR A 4 -13.73 11.64 6.76
C THR A 4 -13.84 10.53 7.78
N THR A 5 -15.06 10.13 8.13
CA THR A 5 -15.40 9.09 9.10
C THR A 5 -16.47 8.16 8.54
N TYR A 6 -16.49 6.94 9.04
CA TYR A 6 -17.51 5.91 8.73
C TYR A 6 -18.59 5.89 9.79
N SER A 7 -18.21 5.85 11.06
CA SER A 7 -19.09 5.83 12.21
C SER A 7 -19.48 7.24 12.66
N LEU A 8 -20.59 7.33 13.39
CA LEU A 8 -20.97 8.54 14.10
C LEU A 8 -20.39 8.45 15.52
N GLY A 9 -19.61 9.45 15.93
CA GLY A 9 -19.03 9.54 17.27
C GLY A 9 -17.50 9.59 17.29
N GLU A 10 -16.92 9.34 18.47
CA GLU A 10 -15.49 9.50 18.75
C GLU A 10 -14.65 8.22 18.49
N ALA A 11 -15.12 7.29 17.66
CA ALA A 11 -14.42 6.06 17.36
C ALA A 11 -13.10 6.34 16.61
N ILE A 12 -12.02 5.70 17.07
CA ILE A 12 -10.73 5.73 16.39
C ILE A 12 -10.80 4.79 15.18
N GLU A 13 -10.86 5.38 13.99
CA GLU A 13 -10.95 4.66 12.72
C GLU A 13 -9.59 4.67 12.02
N ILE A 14 -9.13 3.51 11.57
CA ILE A 14 -7.91 3.37 10.77
C ILE A 14 -8.28 2.94 9.36
N GLY A 15 -7.89 3.73 8.37
CA GLY A 15 -8.03 3.38 6.95
C GLY A 15 -6.86 2.52 6.49
N ILE A 16 -7.15 1.47 5.71
CA ILE A 16 -6.16 0.47 5.28
C ILE A 16 -6.36 0.17 3.80
N ASP A 17 -5.26 0.13 3.06
CA ASP A 17 -5.21 -0.28 1.65
C ASP A 17 -3.85 -0.90 1.31
N GLU A 18 -3.75 -1.63 0.18
CA GLU A 18 -2.52 -2.25 -0.27
C GLU A 18 -2.10 -1.81 -1.68
N ALA A 19 -0.80 -1.98 -1.96
CA ALA A 19 -0.21 -1.85 -3.28
C ALA A 19 0.64 -3.07 -3.63
N GLY A 20 0.60 -3.46 -4.91
CA GLY A 20 1.44 -4.54 -5.41
C GLY A 20 0.89 -5.94 -5.22
N ARG A 21 -0.38 -6.11 -4.88
CA ARG A 21 -1.02 -7.44 -4.78
C ARG A 21 -0.86 -8.27 -6.05
N GLY A 22 -1.07 -7.69 -7.22
CA GLY A 22 -0.97 -8.37 -8.53
C GLY A 22 0.42 -8.32 -9.18
N CYS A 23 1.48 -7.94 -8.46
CA CYS A 23 2.83 -7.88 -9.01
C CYS A 23 3.46 -9.26 -9.16
N PHE A 24 4.27 -9.43 -10.18
CA PHE A 24 5.09 -10.62 -10.41
C PHE A 24 6.34 -10.65 -9.53
N TRP A 25 6.83 -9.47 -9.12
CA TRP A 25 8.12 -9.29 -8.47
C TRP A 25 8.02 -8.34 -7.26
N GLY A 26 8.78 -8.67 -6.21
CA GLY A 26 8.92 -7.86 -5.01
C GLY A 26 7.74 -7.97 -4.03
N PRO A 27 7.76 -7.18 -2.95
CA PRO A 27 6.80 -7.29 -1.86
C PRO A 27 5.40 -6.79 -2.22
N ILE A 28 4.40 -7.21 -1.43
CA ILE A 28 3.18 -6.45 -1.23
C ILE A 28 3.44 -5.41 -0.15
N CYS A 29 2.79 -4.27 -0.25
CA CYS A 29 2.91 -3.16 0.70
C CYS A 29 1.53 -2.70 1.12
N ALA A 30 1.30 -2.54 2.41
CA ALA A 30 0.09 -1.94 2.96
C ALA A 30 0.39 -0.60 3.61
N GLY A 31 -0.58 0.30 3.59
CA GLY A 31 -0.62 1.51 4.38
C GLY A 31 -1.75 1.46 5.38
N ALA A 32 -1.55 2.09 6.53
CA ALA A 32 -2.55 2.31 7.57
C ALA A 32 -2.51 3.77 7.98
N VAL A 33 -3.66 4.44 8.11
CA VAL A 33 -3.74 5.86 8.44
C VAL A 33 -4.91 6.15 9.38
N ILE A 34 -4.64 6.85 10.48
CA ILE A 34 -5.62 7.50 11.33
C ILE A 34 -5.64 8.98 10.94
N TRP A 35 -6.76 9.43 10.38
CA TRP A 35 -6.93 10.83 9.96
C TRP A 35 -7.84 11.57 10.95
N PRO A 36 -7.54 12.83 11.32
CA PRO A 36 -8.37 13.54 12.27
C PRO A 36 -9.77 13.84 11.73
N PRO A 37 -10.79 13.94 12.60
CA PRO A 37 -12.13 14.34 12.22
C PRO A 37 -12.14 15.79 11.71
N GLU A 38 -13.16 16.13 10.89
CA GLU A 38 -13.20 17.43 10.19
C GLU A 38 -13.26 18.63 11.13
N GLU A 39 -13.82 18.44 12.31
CA GLU A 39 -13.95 19.47 13.36
C GLU A 39 -12.59 19.95 13.89
N GLU A 40 -11.56 19.10 13.79
CA GLU A 40 -10.18 19.41 14.23
C GLU A 40 -9.32 20.05 13.13
N TRP A 41 -9.85 20.22 11.92
CA TRP A 41 -9.05 20.67 10.79
C TRP A 41 -8.66 22.14 10.87
N THR A 42 -7.37 22.40 10.82
CA THR A 42 -6.76 23.72 10.56
C THR A 42 -6.85 24.06 9.06
N GLU A 43 -6.36 25.24 8.68
CA GLU A 43 -6.25 25.66 7.27
C GLU A 43 -5.38 24.66 6.46
N GLU A 44 -4.30 24.16 7.05
CA GLU A 44 -3.40 23.21 6.39
C GLU A 44 -4.10 21.90 6.01
N TYR A 45 -4.94 21.35 6.90
CA TYR A 45 -5.77 20.18 6.57
C TYR A 45 -6.73 20.46 5.41
N ARG A 46 -7.33 21.64 5.39
CA ARG A 46 -8.29 22.06 4.34
C ARG A 46 -7.59 22.22 2.97
N GLU A 47 -6.34 22.61 2.95
CA GLU A 47 -5.53 22.69 1.72
C GLU A 47 -5.07 21.32 1.22
N VAL A 48 -4.66 20.41 2.11
CA VAL A 48 -4.10 19.11 1.75
C VAL A 48 -5.18 18.08 1.42
N THR A 49 -6.24 18.02 2.22
CA THR A 49 -7.30 16.99 2.09
C THR A 49 -7.87 16.87 0.67
N PRO A 50 -8.17 17.95 -0.08
CA PRO A 50 -8.66 17.83 -1.47
C PRO A 50 -7.66 17.21 -2.45
N GLN A 51 -6.39 17.12 -2.06
CA GLN A 51 -5.33 16.52 -2.86
C GLN A 51 -5.19 15.01 -2.63
N ILE A 52 -5.69 14.52 -1.48
CA ILE A 52 -5.75 13.09 -1.17
C ILE A 52 -6.86 12.47 -2.00
N LYS A 53 -6.49 11.63 -2.95
CA LYS A 53 -7.38 10.97 -3.91
C LYS A 53 -6.88 9.56 -4.14
N ASP A 54 -7.72 8.72 -4.76
CA ASP A 54 -7.29 7.44 -5.32
C ASP A 54 -5.88 7.56 -5.95
N SER A 55 -4.95 6.80 -5.41
CA SER A 55 -3.51 6.88 -5.74
C SER A 55 -3.23 6.70 -7.24
N LYS A 56 -4.10 5.98 -7.95
CA LYS A 56 -4.01 5.71 -9.40
C LYS A 56 -4.34 6.94 -10.25
N LYS A 57 -5.06 7.91 -9.68
CA LYS A 57 -5.42 9.18 -10.35
C LYS A 57 -4.36 10.28 -10.21
N LEU A 58 -3.32 10.04 -9.41
CA LEU A 58 -2.22 10.98 -9.19
C LEU A 58 -0.98 10.61 -10.03
N SER A 59 -0.29 11.61 -10.56
CA SER A 59 1.07 11.39 -11.09
C SER A 59 2.03 10.98 -9.96
N GLU A 60 3.12 10.29 -10.29
CA GLU A 60 4.12 9.85 -9.30
C GLU A 60 4.64 11.04 -8.47
N LYS A 61 5.05 12.14 -9.11
CA LYS A 61 5.53 13.35 -8.43
C LYS A 61 4.49 13.92 -7.45
N LYS A 62 3.23 13.98 -7.87
CA LYS A 62 2.15 14.50 -7.04
C LYS A 62 1.86 13.56 -5.87
N ARG A 63 1.89 12.25 -6.11
CA ARG A 63 1.67 11.22 -5.10
C ARG A 63 2.73 11.29 -3.98
N VAL A 64 4.01 11.46 -4.33
CA VAL A 64 5.10 11.64 -3.36
C VAL A 64 4.93 12.91 -2.54
N ALA A 65 4.53 14.02 -3.16
CA ALA A 65 4.28 15.26 -2.43
C ALA A 65 3.11 15.12 -1.42
N VAL A 66 2.01 14.46 -1.85
CA VAL A 66 0.84 14.21 -0.99
C VAL A 66 1.19 13.21 0.12
N GLU A 67 2.01 12.20 -0.15
CA GLU A 67 2.50 11.27 0.89
C GLU A 67 3.22 12.00 2.02
N SER A 68 4.09 12.94 1.68
CA SER A 68 4.80 13.73 2.69
C SER A 68 3.85 14.57 3.56
N ALA A 69 2.82 15.15 2.95
CA ALA A 69 1.80 15.90 3.67
C ALA A 69 0.91 14.97 4.54
N ILE A 70 0.54 13.78 4.05
CA ILE A 70 -0.18 12.79 4.86
C ILE A 70 0.62 12.44 6.11
N LYS A 71 1.91 12.14 5.97
CA LYS A 71 2.78 11.78 7.10
C LYS A 71 2.95 12.89 8.13
N ALA A 72 2.85 14.15 7.70
CA ALA A 72 2.96 15.30 8.58
C ALA A 72 1.64 15.59 9.34
N LEU A 73 0.50 15.30 8.72
CA LEU A 73 -0.82 15.71 9.21
C LEU A 73 -1.63 14.56 9.84
N ALA A 74 -1.41 13.31 9.44
CA ALA A 74 -2.12 12.18 10.04
C ALA A 74 -1.85 12.11 11.54
N ILE A 75 -2.87 11.73 12.33
CA ILE A 75 -2.70 11.46 13.77
C ILE A 75 -1.70 10.32 13.94
N ASP A 76 -1.82 9.30 13.09
CA ASP A 76 -0.86 8.20 13.03
C ASP A 76 -0.88 7.54 11.66
N TRP A 77 0.22 6.87 11.32
CA TRP A 77 0.33 6.13 10.08
C TRP A 77 1.39 5.02 10.18
N GLY A 78 1.22 3.99 9.37
CA GLY A 78 2.18 2.91 9.28
C GLY A 78 2.24 2.30 7.89
N ILE A 79 3.35 1.63 7.60
CA ILE A 79 3.59 0.88 6.37
C ILE A 79 4.02 -0.54 6.73
N GLY A 80 3.39 -1.54 6.11
CA GLY A 80 3.71 -2.95 6.28
C GLY A 80 4.12 -3.57 4.95
N LEU A 81 5.18 -4.36 4.96
CA LEU A 81 5.71 -5.08 3.80
C LEU A 81 5.71 -6.57 4.08
N VAL A 82 5.38 -7.37 3.05
CA VAL A 82 5.54 -8.84 3.06
C VAL A 82 6.29 -9.24 1.79
N ASP A 83 7.37 -9.97 1.95
CA ASP A 83 8.29 -10.30 0.87
C ASP A 83 7.75 -11.37 -0.08
N ALA A 84 8.35 -11.47 -1.27
CA ALA A 84 7.96 -12.45 -2.29
C ALA A 84 8.10 -13.91 -1.79
N SER A 85 9.11 -14.21 -0.98
CA SER A 85 9.30 -15.53 -0.37
C SER A 85 8.18 -15.88 0.60
N GLU A 86 7.79 -14.95 1.47
CA GLU A 86 6.68 -15.14 2.41
C GLU A 86 5.33 -15.31 1.66
N ILE A 87 5.17 -14.59 0.53
CA ILE A 87 3.99 -14.73 -0.34
C ILE A 87 3.91 -16.13 -0.95
N ASP A 88 5.04 -16.65 -1.44
CA ASP A 88 5.10 -17.99 -2.04
C ASP A 88 4.89 -19.10 -1.01
N GLU A 89 5.36 -18.92 0.21
CA GLU A 89 5.21 -19.86 1.31
C GLU A 89 3.78 -19.91 1.86
N ASN A 90 3.16 -18.75 2.10
CA ASN A 90 1.91 -18.65 2.86
C ASN A 90 0.69 -18.29 2.00
N GLY A 91 0.91 -17.90 0.74
CA GLY A 91 -0.14 -17.48 -0.19
C GLY A 91 -0.56 -16.02 -0.06
N MET A 92 -1.20 -15.50 -1.12
CA MET A 92 -1.50 -14.07 -1.27
C MET A 92 -2.52 -13.55 -0.25
N THR A 93 -3.48 -14.36 0.16
CA THR A 93 -4.48 -13.97 1.15
C THR A 93 -3.84 -13.70 2.50
N TRP A 94 -3.00 -14.63 2.97
CA TRP A 94 -2.23 -14.46 4.20
C TRP A 94 -1.30 -13.23 4.09
N ALA A 95 -0.56 -13.11 3.00
CA ALA A 95 0.38 -12.02 2.80
C ALA A 95 -0.29 -10.64 2.81
N ASN A 96 -1.48 -10.52 2.23
CA ASN A 96 -2.25 -9.29 2.26
C ASN A 96 -2.69 -8.94 3.69
N GLN A 97 -3.23 -9.91 4.43
CA GLN A 97 -3.61 -9.71 5.83
C GLN A 97 -2.40 -9.40 6.72
N GLU A 98 -1.28 -10.06 6.48
CA GLU A 98 -0.05 -9.83 7.22
C GLU A 98 0.54 -8.45 6.94
N ALA A 99 0.50 -7.97 5.69
CA ALA A 99 0.87 -6.60 5.35
C ALA A 99 0.00 -5.58 6.10
N PHE A 100 -1.31 -5.82 6.20
CA PHE A 100 -2.21 -4.99 7.00
C PHE A 100 -1.82 -4.98 8.49
N ARG A 101 -1.57 -6.16 9.09
CA ARG A 101 -1.12 -6.25 10.50
C ARG A 101 0.18 -5.49 10.73
N ARG A 102 1.15 -5.64 9.83
CA ARG A 102 2.44 -4.92 9.92
C ARG A 102 2.26 -3.41 9.76
N ALA A 103 1.36 -2.96 8.89
CA ALA A 103 1.06 -1.54 8.74
C ALA A 103 0.43 -0.96 10.01
N ILE A 104 -0.54 -1.65 10.62
CA ILE A 104 -1.16 -1.25 11.88
C ILE A 104 -0.12 -1.25 13.01
N ALA A 105 0.69 -2.30 13.11
CA ALA A 105 1.74 -2.42 14.13
C ALA A 105 2.86 -1.36 14.00
N ALA A 106 3.02 -0.78 12.81
CA ALA A 106 3.97 0.31 12.56
C ALA A 106 3.43 1.69 12.98
N CYS A 107 2.15 1.80 13.32
CA CYS A 107 1.59 2.99 13.97
C CYS A 107 2.21 3.15 15.35
N SER A 108 2.62 4.37 15.70
CA SER A 108 3.47 4.64 16.87
C SER A 108 2.80 5.47 17.97
N SER A 109 1.59 5.97 17.73
CA SER A 109 0.87 6.84 18.68
C SER A 109 0.41 6.11 19.95
N GLY A 110 0.36 4.78 19.92
CA GLY A 110 -0.22 3.97 21.00
C GLY A 110 -1.75 3.98 21.04
N LEU A 111 -2.39 4.59 20.04
CA LEU A 111 -3.85 4.54 19.89
C LEU A 111 -4.28 3.16 19.40
N GLU A 112 -5.27 2.58 20.06
CA GLU A 112 -5.89 1.32 19.61
C GLU A 112 -7.11 1.65 18.75
N PRO A 113 -7.19 1.14 17.51
CA PRO A 113 -8.34 1.39 16.67
C PRO A 113 -9.59 0.65 17.18
N ASP A 114 -10.73 1.32 17.17
CA ASP A 114 -12.05 0.72 17.40
C ASP A 114 -12.60 0.06 16.15
N LEU A 115 -12.20 0.59 14.96
CA LEU A 115 -12.70 0.16 13.66
C LEU A 115 -11.63 0.21 12.58
N LEU A 116 -11.48 -0.90 11.85
CA LEU A 116 -10.64 -0.98 10.65
C LEU A 116 -11.51 -0.73 9.41
N LEU A 117 -11.18 0.26 8.61
CA LEU A 117 -11.78 0.54 7.30
C LEU A 117 -10.86 0.02 6.20
N ILE A 118 -11.20 -1.08 5.58
CA ILE A 118 -10.34 -1.80 4.66
C ILE A 118 -10.85 -1.65 3.22
N ASP A 119 -9.99 -1.21 2.29
CA ASP A 119 -10.34 -1.25 0.87
C ASP A 119 -10.57 -2.68 0.38
N GLY A 120 -11.58 -2.85 -0.47
CA GLY A 120 -11.90 -4.15 -1.07
C GLY A 120 -12.80 -5.04 -0.24
N VAL A 121 -12.54 -6.37 -0.31
CA VAL A 121 -13.42 -7.41 0.27
C VAL A 121 -12.72 -8.35 1.24
N LEU A 122 -11.42 -8.18 1.46
CA LEU A 122 -10.64 -9.05 2.31
C LEU A 122 -10.61 -8.53 3.75
N GLY A 123 -11.37 -9.17 4.63
CA GLY A 123 -11.40 -8.83 6.04
C GLY A 123 -10.10 -9.17 6.78
N LEU A 124 -9.89 -8.48 7.90
CA LEU A 124 -8.76 -8.68 8.80
C LEU A 124 -9.27 -8.93 10.23
N PRO A 125 -9.46 -10.19 10.63
CA PRO A 125 -9.76 -10.51 12.04
C PRO A 125 -8.56 -10.13 12.93
N MET A 126 -8.80 -9.23 13.90
CA MET A 126 -7.82 -8.80 14.90
C MET A 126 -8.48 -8.76 16.29
N GLY A 127 -8.63 -9.92 16.95
CA GLY A 127 -9.27 -10.00 18.26
C GLY A 127 -10.69 -9.42 18.22
N ASP A 128 -10.98 -8.51 19.14
CA ASP A 128 -12.29 -7.85 19.28
C ASP A 128 -12.44 -6.57 18.41
N VAL A 129 -11.39 -6.16 17.69
CA VAL A 129 -11.43 -4.97 16.83
C VAL A 129 -12.37 -5.23 15.64
N LYS A 130 -13.34 -4.34 15.45
CA LYS A 130 -14.28 -4.41 14.33
C LYS A 130 -13.60 -4.04 13.02
N TYR A 131 -14.10 -4.57 11.91
CA TYR A 131 -13.65 -4.16 10.59
C TYR A 131 -14.81 -4.07 9.61
N GLU A 132 -14.68 -3.14 8.66
CA GLU A 132 -15.57 -2.97 7.52
C GLU A 132 -14.78 -3.05 6.22
N CYS A 133 -15.20 -3.96 5.33
CA CYS A 133 -14.65 -4.08 4.00
C CYS A 133 -15.43 -3.20 3.03
N ILE A 134 -14.76 -2.25 2.39
CA ILE A 134 -15.40 -1.22 1.57
C ILE A 134 -14.84 -1.29 0.15
N PRO A 135 -15.50 -1.98 -0.79
CA PRO A 135 -15.04 -2.02 -2.18
C PRO A 135 -14.94 -0.62 -2.79
N GLY A 136 -13.74 -0.23 -3.24
CA GLY A 136 -13.46 1.11 -3.75
C GLY A 136 -13.45 2.18 -2.67
N GLY A 137 -13.15 1.79 -1.44
CA GLY A 137 -13.07 2.65 -0.28
C GLY A 137 -12.08 3.80 -0.43
N ASP A 138 -11.00 3.59 -1.22
CA ASP A 138 -10.00 4.59 -1.61
C ASP A 138 -10.60 5.78 -2.40
N GLY A 139 -11.77 5.60 -2.97
CA GLY A 139 -12.57 6.67 -3.60
C GLY A 139 -13.66 7.26 -2.72
N LEU A 140 -13.95 6.66 -1.57
CA LEU A 140 -15.10 6.99 -0.73
C LEU A 140 -14.71 7.59 0.63
N TYR A 141 -13.65 7.07 1.24
CA TYR A 141 -13.19 7.43 2.58
C TYR A 141 -11.76 7.96 2.58
N LEU A 142 -11.58 9.10 3.20
CA LEU A 142 -10.30 9.80 3.24
C LEU A 142 -9.17 9.00 3.92
N PRO A 143 -9.37 8.32 5.07
CA PRO A 143 -8.32 7.50 5.66
C PRO A 143 -7.86 6.36 4.75
N ILE A 144 -8.78 5.73 4.01
CA ILE A 144 -8.43 4.67 3.05
C ILE A 144 -7.65 5.25 1.86
N ALA A 145 -8.09 6.41 1.32
CA ALA A 145 -7.39 7.09 0.23
C ALA A 145 -5.95 7.48 0.63
N ALA A 146 -5.77 7.96 1.86
CA ALA A 146 -4.46 8.28 2.42
C ALA A 146 -3.59 7.01 2.54
N ALA A 147 -4.14 5.91 3.06
CA ALA A 147 -3.47 4.61 3.15
C ALA A 147 -3.05 4.07 1.77
N SER A 148 -3.91 4.21 0.75
CA SER A 148 -3.61 3.86 -0.65
C SER A 148 -2.37 4.59 -1.18
N ILE A 149 -2.25 5.89 -0.89
CA ILE A 149 -1.10 6.70 -1.29
C ILE A 149 0.16 6.22 -0.56
N LEU A 150 0.11 5.99 0.75
CA LEU A 150 1.25 5.49 1.53
C LEU A 150 1.71 4.11 1.03
N ALA A 151 0.78 3.18 0.82
CA ALA A 151 1.09 1.85 0.29
C ALA A 151 1.76 1.93 -1.09
N LYS A 152 1.21 2.73 -1.99
CA LYS A 152 1.73 2.88 -3.36
C LYS A 152 3.10 3.52 -3.39
N VAL A 153 3.29 4.64 -2.68
CA VAL A 153 4.59 5.32 -2.64
C VAL A 153 5.63 4.49 -1.90
N GLY A 154 5.26 3.88 -0.79
CA GLY A 154 6.14 3.00 -0.01
C GLY A 154 6.67 1.84 -0.85
N ARG A 155 5.78 1.18 -1.60
CA ARG A 155 6.17 0.09 -2.47
C ARG A 155 7.04 0.53 -3.66
N ASP A 156 6.67 1.59 -4.35
CA ASP A 156 7.41 2.07 -5.52
C ASP A 156 8.82 2.57 -5.09
N ARG A 157 8.93 3.19 -3.92
CA ARG A 157 10.20 3.59 -3.29
C ARG A 157 11.04 2.36 -2.96
N TRP A 158 10.48 1.34 -2.32
CA TRP A 158 11.17 0.11 -2.00
C TRP A 158 11.80 -0.52 -3.26
N VAL A 159 11.05 -0.62 -4.37
CA VAL A 159 11.57 -1.13 -5.65
C VAL A 159 12.73 -0.28 -6.15
N THR A 160 12.60 1.04 -6.10
CA THR A 160 13.64 1.97 -6.58
C THR A 160 14.91 1.89 -5.72
N GLU A 161 14.77 1.82 -4.42
CA GLU A 161 15.88 1.67 -3.47
C GLU A 161 16.59 0.33 -3.65
N TRP A 162 15.85 -0.76 -3.80
CA TRP A 162 16.41 -2.07 -4.09
C TRP A 162 17.25 -2.04 -5.37
N VAL A 163 16.71 -1.47 -6.44
CA VAL A 163 17.43 -1.36 -7.72
C VAL A 163 18.73 -0.56 -7.57
N ASN A 164 18.67 0.54 -6.82
CA ASN A 164 19.82 1.44 -6.66
C ASN A 164 20.84 0.98 -5.62
N SER A 165 20.56 -0.09 -4.88
CA SER A 165 21.44 -0.57 -3.80
C SER A 165 22.71 -1.24 -4.31
N SER A 166 22.77 -1.70 -5.57
CA SER A 166 23.98 -2.26 -6.20
C SER A 166 23.89 -2.29 -7.72
N ASP A 167 25.04 -2.37 -8.40
CA ASP A 167 25.07 -2.51 -9.87
C ASP A 167 24.48 -3.84 -10.33
N LYS A 168 24.67 -4.92 -9.54
CA LYS A 168 24.02 -6.21 -9.79
C LYS A 168 22.49 -6.09 -9.78
N HIS A 169 21.91 -5.32 -8.87
CA HIS A 169 20.46 -5.10 -8.83
C HIS A 169 19.98 -4.26 -10.01
N LYS A 170 20.77 -3.29 -10.48
CA LYS A 170 20.45 -2.53 -11.70
C LYS A 170 20.41 -3.44 -12.94
N GLU A 171 21.37 -4.37 -13.07
CA GLU A 171 21.38 -5.37 -14.15
C GLU A 171 20.13 -6.25 -14.10
N VAL A 172 19.79 -6.78 -12.92
CA VAL A 172 18.56 -7.57 -12.73
C VAL A 172 17.32 -6.74 -13.09
N ALA A 173 17.25 -5.50 -12.62
CA ALA A 173 16.12 -4.60 -12.89
C ALA A 173 15.96 -4.31 -14.39
N ALA A 174 17.06 -4.15 -15.12
CA ALA A 174 17.02 -3.93 -16.57
C ALA A 174 16.44 -5.13 -17.33
N ARG A 175 16.70 -6.37 -16.89
CA ARG A 175 16.16 -7.60 -17.51
C ARG A 175 14.63 -7.63 -17.51
N TYR A 176 14.00 -7.09 -16.48
CA TYR A 176 12.54 -7.16 -16.25
C TYR A 176 11.86 -5.79 -16.30
N ASP A 177 12.59 -4.72 -16.66
CA ASP A 177 12.08 -3.34 -16.74
C ASP A 177 11.49 -2.80 -15.41
N LEU A 178 12.09 -3.21 -14.26
CA LEU A 178 11.50 -2.98 -12.92
C LEU A 178 11.36 -1.51 -12.54
N LEU A 179 12.24 -0.62 -13.00
CA LEU A 179 12.12 0.81 -12.71
C LEU A 179 10.87 1.44 -13.33
N ASN A 180 10.42 0.92 -14.48
CA ASN A 180 9.23 1.42 -15.16
C ASN A 180 7.96 0.71 -14.67
N ASN A 181 7.98 -0.63 -14.63
CA ASN A 181 6.79 -1.40 -14.31
C ASN A 181 6.60 -1.67 -12.80
N LYS A 182 7.57 -1.34 -11.96
CA LYS A 182 7.54 -1.56 -10.51
C LYS A 182 7.18 -3.02 -10.13
N GLY A 183 7.57 -3.98 -10.96
CA GLY A 183 7.32 -5.41 -10.74
C GLY A 183 5.97 -5.92 -11.26
N TYR A 184 5.15 -5.10 -11.89
CA TYR A 184 3.92 -5.57 -12.54
C TYR A 184 4.23 -6.36 -13.81
N GLY A 185 3.37 -7.34 -14.13
CA GLY A 185 3.52 -8.27 -15.26
C GLY A 185 3.23 -7.63 -16.62
N THR A 186 3.93 -6.56 -16.98
CA THR A 186 3.88 -5.93 -18.31
C THR A 186 4.47 -6.83 -19.39
N ALA A 187 4.27 -6.48 -20.67
CA ALA A 187 4.86 -7.22 -21.79
C ALA A 187 6.38 -7.36 -21.63
N LYS A 188 7.08 -6.26 -21.35
CA LYS A 188 8.55 -6.26 -21.12
C LYS A 188 8.98 -7.16 -19.96
N HIS A 189 8.22 -7.19 -18.86
CA HIS A 189 8.50 -8.07 -17.74
C HIS A 189 8.37 -9.54 -18.14
N ARG A 190 7.31 -9.90 -18.86
CA ARG A 190 7.08 -11.25 -19.39
C ARG A 190 8.15 -11.68 -20.40
N ASP A 191 8.56 -10.77 -21.27
CA ASP A 191 9.66 -11.02 -22.22
C ASP A 191 10.99 -11.22 -21.48
N GLY A 192 11.22 -10.46 -20.42
CA GLY A 192 12.37 -10.66 -19.52
C GLY A 192 12.36 -12.04 -18.85
N LEU A 193 11.19 -12.51 -18.39
CA LEU A 193 11.06 -13.87 -17.81
C LEU A 193 11.42 -14.96 -18.84
N LYS A 194 10.92 -14.85 -20.07
CA LYS A 194 11.23 -15.79 -21.15
C LYS A 194 12.72 -15.80 -21.52
N ALA A 195 13.37 -14.64 -21.50
CA ALA A 195 14.77 -14.51 -21.90
C ALA A 195 15.76 -14.88 -20.79
N HIS A 196 15.44 -14.63 -19.53
CA HIS A 196 16.39 -14.71 -18.40
C HIS A 196 15.92 -15.66 -17.27
N GLY A 197 14.73 -16.25 -17.37
CA GLY A 197 14.14 -17.03 -16.29
C GLY A 197 13.68 -16.18 -15.11
N ALA A 198 13.39 -16.83 -13.99
CA ALA A 198 12.96 -16.13 -12.76
C ALA A 198 14.18 -15.68 -11.93
N HIS A 199 14.03 -14.55 -11.26
CA HIS A 199 14.90 -14.09 -10.17
C HIS A 199 14.27 -14.44 -8.82
N GLY A 200 15.06 -14.62 -7.75
CA GLY A 200 14.59 -15.02 -6.42
C GLY A 200 13.55 -14.08 -5.77
N MET A 201 13.34 -12.89 -6.33
CA MET A 201 12.30 -11.96 -5.88
C MET A 201 10.99 -12.07 -6.69
N HIS A 202 10.91 -12.99 -7.67
CA HIS A 202 9.65 -13.27 -8.34
C HIS A 202 8.74 -14.14 -7.45
N ARG A 203 7.45 -13.88 -7.55
CA ARG A 203 6.43 -14.67 -6.88
C ARG A 203 6.05 -15.86 -7.78
N GLY A 204 6.50 -17.06 -7.40
CA GLY A 204 6.39 -18.26 -8.23
C GLY A 204 4.96 -18.53 -8.72
N GLN A 205 3.97 -18.35 -7.85
CA GLN A 205 2.55 -18.54 -8.21
C GLN A 205 2.06 -17.61 -9.33
N PHE A 206 2.64 -16.41 -9.45
CA PHE A 206 2.23 -15.40 -10.43
C PHE A 206 2.90 -15.55 -11.79
N ILE A 207 4.08 -16.17 -11.83
CA ILE A 207 4.92 -16.26 -13.04
C ILE A 207 4.90 -17.64 -13.71
N ARG A 208 4.32 -18.67 -13.10
CA ARG A 208 4.36 -20.08 -13.57
C ARG A 208 3.94 -20.27 -15.02
N ASN A 209 3.09 -19.41 -15.56
CA ASN A 209 2.61 -19.47 -16.94
C ASN A 209 3.53 -18.72 -17.93
N TRP A 210 4.64 -18.14 -17.44
CA TRP A 210 5.53 -17.30 -18.23
C TRP A 210 6.98 -17.81 -18.26
N LEU A 211 7.24 -18.94 -17.59
CA LEU A 211 8.52 -19.65 -17.55
C LEU A 211 8.58 -20.75 -18.62
#